data_03078234d35123953af58d6a73891b2b
#
_entry.id   03078234d35123953af58d6a73891b2b
#
_cell.length_a   1.000
_cell.length_b   1.000
_cell.length_c   1.000
_cell.angle_alpha   90.00
_cell.angle_beta   90.00
_cell.angle_gamma   90.00
#
_symmetry.space_group_name_H-M   'P 1'
#
loop_
_entity.id
_entity.type
_entity.pdbx_description
1 polymer ?
#
loop_
_entity_poly.entity_id
_entity_poly.type
_entity_poly.pdbx_seq_one_letter_code
_entity_poly.pdbx_strand_id
1 'polypeptide(L)'
;MRRFLAVLAVLSLLVIPVDAAETTKYVALTFDDGPSGRYTRRLLDGLWEREVKATFLLCGYRIKDYPDITQRIFDEGHEIGYHGYTHKNMKEMSRRTVASEIMDTQALLPEGCEPVFLRPPGGCCSDAVRQVAEAR
;
A
#
# COMPACT_ATOMS: atom_id res chain seq x y z
N MET A 1 -43.15 63.07 34.87
CA MET A 1 -42.45 62.88 33.60
C MET A 1 -41.53 61.67 33.71
N ARG A 2 -41.95 60.49 33.22
CA ARG A 2 -41.19 59.26 33.31
C ARG A 2 -40.45 59.04 31.98
N ARG A 3 -39.13 59.09 32.03
CA ARG A 3 -38.27 58.79 30.88
C ARG A 3 -38.14 57.29 30.74
N PHE A 4 -38.69 56.70 29.66
CA PHE A 4 -38.45 55.32 29.24
C PHE A 4 -37.10 55.26 28.54
N LEU A 5 -36.11 54.62 29.16
CA LEU A 5 -34.89 54.22 28.46
C LEU A 5 -35.19 52.94 27.68
N ALA A 6 -35.18 53.04 26.37
CA ALA A 6 -35.21 51.88 25.48
C ALA A 6 -33.79 51.32 25.39
N VAL A 7 -33.60 50.15 25.99
CA VAL A 7 -32.36 49.38 25.83
C VAL A 7 -32.44 48.58 24.53
N LEU A 8 -31.72 49.08 23.53
CA LEU A 8 -31.56 48.35 22.25
C LEU A 8 -30.52 47.26 22.44
N ALA A 9 -30.96 46.03 22.65
CA ALA A 9 -30.07 44.89 22.67
C ALA A 9 -29.63 44.55 21.22
N VAL A 10 -28.41 44.95 20.86
CA VAL A 10 -27.79 44.55 19.60
C VAL A 10 -27.33 43.07 19.74
N LEU A 11 -28.13 42.18 19.20
CA LEU A 11 -27.78 40.78 19.10
C LEU A 11 -26.75 40.63 17.95
N SER A 12 -25.46 40.76 18.25
CA SER A 12 -24.39 40.45 17.29
C SER A 12 -24.43 38.94 17.03
N LEU A 13 -24.95 38.54 15.86
CA LEU A 13 -24.77 37.21 15.34
C LEU A 13 -23.25 36.99 15.11
N LEU A 14 -22.62 36.27 16.01
CA LEU A 14 -21.30 35.68 15.78
C LEU A 14 -21.48 34.66 14.66
N VAL A 15 -21.21 35.05 13.43
CA VAL A 15 -21.02 34.13 12.32
C VAL A 15 -19.67 33.44 12.57
N ILE A 16 -19.71 32.29 13.22
CA ILE A 16 -18.55 31.41 13.30
C ILE A 16 -18.35 30.89 11.87
N PRO A 17 -17.20 31.19 11.22
CA PRO A 17 -16.92 30.55 9.93
C PRO A 17 -16.81 29.05 10.22
N VAL A 18 -17.76 28.28 9.67
CA VAL A 18 -17.59 26.82 9.57
C VAL A 18 -16.51 26.61 8.53
N ASP A 19 -15.30 26.43 9.02
CA ASP A 19 -14.17 25.98 8.20
C ASP A 19 -14.60 24.62 7.62
N ALA A 20 -14.94 24.59 6.35
CA ALA A 20 -15.24 23.35 5.66
C ALA A 20 -13.93 22.56 5.68
N ALA A 21 -13.83 21.56 6.57
CA ALA A 21 -12.68 20.68 6.65
C ALA A 21 -12.40 20.19 5.23
N GLU A 22 -11.30 20.67 4.62
CA GLU A 22 -10.83 20.15 3.34
C GLU A 22 -10.61 18.64 3.53
N THR A 23 -11.50 17.86 2.93
CA THR A 23 -11.35 16.40 2.93
C THR A 23 -10.18 16.07 2.01
N THR A 24 -9.00 15.89 2.61
CA THR A 24 -7.82 15.43 1.88
C THR A 24 -8.14 14.06 1.28
N LYS A 25 -8.06 13.97 -0.03
CA LYS A 25 -8.26 12.70 -0.75
C LYS A 25 -6.93 12.00 -0.87
N TYR A 26 -6.89 10.73 -0.49
CA TYR A 26 -5.70 9.88 -0.60
C TYR A 26 -5.87 8.85 -1.71
N VAL A 27 -4.79 8.56 -2.42
CA VAL A 27 -4.69 7.50 -3.42
C VAL A 27 -3.47 6.65 -3.08
N ALA A 28 -3.65 5.33 -3.03
CA ALA A 28 -2.54 4.38 -2.92
C ALA A 28 -2.27 3.79 -4.31
N LEU A 29 -1.04 3.92 -4.79
CA LEU A 29 -0.59 3.29 -6.03
C LEU A 29 -0.01 1.92 -5.71
N THR A 30 -0.54 0.88 -6.33
CA THR A 30 -0.04 -0.49 -6.18
C THR A 30 0.25 -1.11 -7.53
N PHE A 31 1.34 -1.89 -7.62
CA PHE A 31 1.79 -2.56 -8.83
C PHE A 31 2.08 -4.02 -8.54
N ASP A 32 1.38 -4.89 -9.24
CA ASP A 32 1.49 -6.34 -9.08
C ASP A 32 2.46 -6.95 -10.12
N ASP A 33 2.78 -8.24 -9.97
CA ASP A 33 3.52 -9.09 -10.93
C ASP A 33 4.99 -8.73 -11.16
N GLY A 34 5.51 -7.73 -10.47
CA GLY A 34 6.89 -7.30 -10.63
C GLY A 34 7.93 -8.19 -9.91
N PRO A 35 9.20 -7.79 -10.02
CA PRO A 35 9.73 -6.76 -10.92
C PRO A 35 9.90 -7.22 -12.37
N SER A 36 10.04 -6.27 -13.30
CA SER A 36 10.42 -6.55 -14.70
C SER A 36 11.57 -5.66 -15.14
N GLY A 37 12.45 -6.20 -15.98
CA GLY A 37 13.68 -5.53 -16.37
C GLY A 37 13.47 -4.17 -17.04
N ARG A 38 12.46 -4.06 -17.89
CA ARG A 38 12.18 -2.85 -18.66
C ARG A 38 11.18 -1.92 -18.00
N TYR A 39 10.04 -2.48 -17.59
CA TYR A 39 8.91 -1.63 -17.17
C TYR A 39 9.07 -1.11 -15.76
N THR A 40 9.55 -1.95 -14.83
CA THR A 40 9.74 -1.52 -13.43
C THR A 40 10.80 -0.43 -13.32
N ARG A 41 11.90 -0.51 -14.10
CA ARG A 41 12.92 0.58 -14.10
C ARG A 41 12.32 1.92 -14.53
N ARG A 42 11.58 1.94 -15.65
CA ARG A 42 10.93 3.17 -16.13
C ARG A 42 9.87 3.70 -15.16
N LEU A 43 9.15 2.80 -14.49
CA LEU A 43 8.18 3.18 -13.48
C LEU A 43 8.86 3.85 -12.29
N LEU A 44 9.96 3.26 -11.79
CA LEU A 44 10.74 3.84 -10.70
C LEU A 44 11.30 5.21 -11.06
N ASP A 45 11.83 5.38 -12.27
CA ASP A 45 12.29 6.70 -12.76
C ASP A 45 11.15 7.73 -12.68
N GLY A 46 9.96 7.38 -13.17
CA GLY A 46 8.81 8.28 -13.16
C GLY A 46 8.24 8.57 -11.76
N LEU A 47 8.29 7.60 -10.84
CA LEU A 47 7.90 7.81 -9.43
C LEU A 47 8.91 8.70 -8.71
N TRP A 48 10.20 8.48 -8.95
CA TRP A 48 11.29 9.29 -8.39
C TRP A 48 11.18 10.76 -8.80
N GLU A 49 11.02 11.03 -10.11
CA GLU A 49 10.84 12.38 -10.65
C GLU A 49 9.67 13.15 -10.02
N ARG A 50 8.67 12.44 -9.49
CA ARG A 50 7.45 13.00 -8.91
C ARG A 50 7.41 12.93 -7.38
N GLU A 51 8.49 12.42 -6.78
CA GLU A 51 8.58 12.20 -5.33
C GLU A 51 7.40 11.36 -4.78
N VAL A 52 6.89 10.41 -5.59
CA VAL A 52 5.75 9.55 -5.24
C VAL A 52 6.25 8.19 -4.80
N LYS A 53 5.73 7.70 -3.67
CA LYS A 53 5.92 6.33 -3.22
C LYS A 53 4.74 5.45 -3.64
N ALA A 54 5.02 4.16 -3.79
CA ALA A 54 4.04 3.15 -4.20
C ALA A 54 4.29 1.83 -3.47
N THR A 55 3.34 0.91 -3.54
CA THR A 55 3.46 -0.45 -3.05
C THR A 55 3.65 -1.41 -4.21
N PHE A 56 4.68 -2.23 -4.16
CA PHE A 56 4.98 -3.25 -5.17
C PHE A 56 4.70 -4.65 -4.61
N LEU A 57 3.70 -5.34 -5.17
CA LEU A 57 3.37 -6.72 -4.84
C LEU A 57 4.19 -7.65 -5.75
N LEU A 58 5.30 -8.18 -5.21
CA LEU A 58 6.33 -8.85 -6.01
C LEU A 58 6.18 -10.37 -6.01
N CYS A 59 6.49 -10.98 -7.16
CA CYS A 59 6.57 -12.43 -7.32
C CYS A 59 7.99 -12.94 -7.10
N GLY A 60 8.17 -14.00 -6.29
CA GLY A 60 9.48 -14.51 -5.94
C GLY A 60 10.34 -14.89 -7.15
N TYR A 61 9.76 -15.54 -8.15
CA TYR A 61 10.50 -15.90 -9.38
C TYR A 61 11.00 -14.66 -10.13
N ARG A 62 10.28 -13.53 -10.08
CA ARG A 62 10.73 -12.26 -10.67
C ARG A 62 11.82 -11.58 -9.88
N ILE A 63 11.73 -11.63 -8.54
CA ILE A 63 12.79 -11.13 -7.66
C ILE A 63 14.10 -11.84 -7.98
N LYS A 64 14.04 -13.17 -8.13
CA LYS A 64 15.22 -13.98 -8.51
C LYS A 64 15.85 -13.54 -9.83
N ASP A 65 15.03 -13.16 -10.83
CA ASP A 65 15.51 -12.73 -12.14
C ASP A 65 16.04 -11.27 -12.12
N TYR A 66 15.53 -10.42 -11.23
CA TYR A 66 15.84 -8.99 -11.17
C TYR A 66 16.10 -8.51 -9.74
N PRO A 67 17.10 -9.08 -9.05
CA PRO A 67 17.39 -8.71 -7.65
C PRO A 67 17.81 -7.26 -7.50
N ASP A 68 18.52 -6.70 -8.46
CA ASP A 68 18.95 -5.31 -8.48
C ASP A 68 17.77 -4.32 -8.57
N ILE A 69 16.71 -4.67 -9.29
CA ILE A 69 15.51 -3.84 -9.35
C ILE A 69 14.73 -3.95 -8.03
N THR A 70 14.69 -5.13 -7.42
CA THR A 70 14.07 -5.32 -6.10
C THR A 70 14.80 -4.50 -5.04
N GLN A 71 16.13 -4.50 -5.05
CA GLN A 71 16.93 -3.66 -4.18
C GLN A 71 16.61 -2.18 -4.39
N ARG A 72 16.54 -1.74 -5.65
CA ARG A 72 16.20 -0.36 -6.00
C ARG A 72 14.82 0.06 -5.47
N ILE A 73 13.80 -0.82 -5.60
CA ILE A 73 12.46 -0.56 -5.05
C ILE A 73 12.55 -0.29 -3.55
N PHE A 74 13.32 -1.11 -2.82
CA PHE A 74 13.51 -0.99 -1.39
C PHE A 74 14.29 0.29 -1.02
N ASP A 75 15.42 0.55 -1.67
CA ASP A 75 16.31 1.70 -1.41
C ASP A 75 15.62 3.04 -1.68
N GLU A 76 14.76 3.08 -2.69
CA GLU A 76 13.96 4.27 -3.00
C GLU A 76 12.77 4.45 -2.04
N GLY A 77 12.60 3.57 -1.04
CA GLY A 77 11.60 3.69 0.02
C GLY A 77 10.17 3.42 -0.45
N HIS A 78 10.02 2.59 -1.47
CA HIS A 78 8.72 2.02 -1.82
C HIS A 78 8.38 0.86 -0.90
N GLU A 79 7.10 0.60 -0.73
CA GLU A 79 6.65 -0.54 0.02
C GLU A 79 6.68 -1.80 -0.84
N ILE A 80 7.10 -2.92 -0.24
CA ILE A 80 7.09 -4.23 -0.89
C ILE A 80 6.06 -5.10 -0.19
N GLY A 81 5.29 -5.87 -0.98
CA GLY A 81 4.37 -6.89 -0.52
C GLY A 81 4.56 -8.18 -1.28
N TYR A 82 3.94 -9.25 -0.80
CA TYR A 82 4.00 -10.57 -1.42
C TYR A 82 2.91 -10.72 -2.48
N HIS A 83 3.30 -11.27 -3.64
CA HIS A 83 2.37 -11.73 -4.68
C HIS A 83 2.57 -13.22 -5.00
N GLY A 84 3.03 -13.98 -4.02
CA GLY A 84 3.45 -15.37 -4.16
C GLY A 84 4.83 -15.53 -4.80
N TYR A 85 5.34 -16.76 -4.80
CA TYR A 85 6.59 -17.07 -5.48
C TYR A 85 6.37 -17.39 -6.95
N THR A 86 5.41 -18.29 -7.22
CA THR A 86 5.17 -18.84 -8.58
C THR A 86 4.11 -18.09 -9.37
N HIS A 87 3.41 -17.14 -8.79
CA HIS A 87 2.23 -16.46 -9.34
C HIS A 87 1.05 -17.42 -9.67
N LYS A 88 0.99 -18.59 -9.08
CA LYS A 88 -0.14 -19.51 -9.24
C LYS A 88 -1.31 -19.07 -8.36
N ASN A 89 -2.54 -19.34 -8.84
CA ASN A 89 -3.74 -19.10 -8.05
C ASN A 89 -3.69 -19.88 -6.73
N MET A 90 -3.82 -19.18 -5.60
CA MET A 90 -3.70 -19.76 -4.27
C MET A 90 -5.01 -20.36 -3.74
N LYS A 91 -6.11 -20.30 -4.50
CA LYS A 91 -7.44 -20.72 -4.04
C LYS A 91 -7.48 -22.15 -3.53
N GLU A 92 -6.85 -23.06 -4.28
CA GLU A 92 -6.83 -24.51 -3.98
C GLU A 92 -5.54 -24.95 -3.29
N MET A 93 -4.66 -24.02 -2.93
CA MET A 93 -3.40 -24.37 -2.27
C MET A 93 -3.65 -24.75 -0.81
N SER A 94 -2.90 -25.77 -0.35
CA SER A 94 -2.84 -26.08 1.06
C SER A 94 -2.17 -24.95 1.85
N ARG A 95 -2.48 -24.84 3.13
CA ARG A 95 -1.82 -23.89 4.05
C ARG A 95 -0.28 -23.98 3.99
N ARG A 96 0.27 -25.20 3.92
CA ARG A 96 1.71 -25.44 3.79
C ARG A 96 2.26 -24.85 2.48
N THR A 97 1.55 -25.03 1.38
CA THR A 97 1.98 -24.51 0.08
C THR A 97 1.94 -22.99 0.06
N VAL A 98 0.89 -22.39 0.61
CA VAL A 98 0.79 -20.90 0.73
C VAL A 98 1.95 -20.37 1.58
N ALA A 99 2.25 -21.01 2.71
CA ALA A 99 3.38 -20.61 3.55
C ALA A 99 4.71 -20.68 2.80
N SER A 100 4.94 -21.73 1.99
CA SER A 100 6.13 -21.87 1.15
C SER A 100 6.22 -20.74 0.11
N GLU A 101 5.13 -20.42 -0.60
CA GLU A 101 5.08 -19.30 -1.57
C GLU A 101 5.53 -17.97 -0.94
N ILE A 102 5.18 -17.73 0.31
CA ILE A 102 5.57 -16.51 1.03
C ILE A 102 7.02 -16.59 1.53
N MET A 103 7.41 -17.71 2.18
CA MET A 103 8.75 -17.86 2.76
C MET A 103 9.84 -17.89 1.69
N ASP A 104 9.59 -18.56 0.57
CA ASP A 104 10.53 -18.63 -0.55
C ASP A 104 10.69 -17.26 -1.22
N THR A 105 9.62 -16.43 -1.24
CA THR A 105 9.70 -15.04 -1.69
C THR A 105 10.47 -14.18 -0.70
N GLN A 106 10.21 -14.31 0.61
CA GLN A 106 10.91 -13.57 1.66
C GLN A 106 12.42 -13.77 1.61
N ALA A 107 12.87 -15.00 1.35
CA ALA A 107 14.29 -15.36 1.29
C ALA A 107 15.07 -14.64 0.16
N LEU A 108 14.36 -14.01 -0.77
CA LEU A 108 14.94 -13.27 -1.91
C LEU A 108 14.88 -11.75 -1.75
N LEU A 109 14.21 -11.26 -0.71
CA LEU A 109 14.06 -9.83 -0.48
C LEU A 109 15.34 -9.22 0.11
N PRO A 110 15.55 -7.90 -0.06
CA PRO A 110 16.64 -7.17 0.58
C PRO A 110 16.67 -7.36 2.09
N GLU A 111 17.86 -7.30 2.67
CA GLU A 111 18.02 -7.35 4.12
C GLU A 111 17.25 -6.21 4.80
N GLY A 112 16.50 -6.54 5.84
CA GLY A 112 15.63 -5.59 6.54
C GLY A 112 14.29 -5.31 5.86
N CYS A 113 14.01 -5.93 4.70
CA CYS A 113 12.70 -5.82 4.07
C CYS A 113 11.72 -6.82 4.71
N GLU A 114 10.74 -6.29 5.44
CA GLU A 114 9.71 -7.07 6.14
C GLU A 114 8.31 -6.70 5.63
N PRO A 115 7.83 -7.31 4.52
CA PRO A 115 6.52 -7.01 3.98
C PRO A 115 5.38 -7.38 4.93
N VAL A 116 4.40 -6.48 5.04
CA VAL A 116 3.19 -6.68 5.85
C VAL A 116 1.94 -6.97 5.01
N PHE A 117 2.05 -6.92 3.68
CA PHE A 117 0.94 -7.15 2.77
C PHE A 117 1.13 -8.42 1.94
N LEU A 118 0.06 -9.18 1.81
CA LEU A 118 -0.07 -10.28 0.86
C LEU A 118 -1.27 -10.01 -0.05
N ARG A 119 -1.04 -9.97 -1.35
CA ARG A 119 -2.11 -10.01 -2.36
C ARG A 119 -2.00 -11.33 -3.12
N PRO A 120 -2.96 -12.25 -2.96
CA PRO A 120 -2.92 -13.51 -3.70
C PRO A 120 -3.11 -13.28 -5.20
N PRO A 121 -2.38 -13.99 -6.08
CA PRO A 121 -2.62 -13.96 -7.51
C PRO A 121 -4.07 -14.27 -7.86
N GLY A 122 -4.64 -13.47 -8.78
CA GLY A 122 -6.05 -13.59 -9.17
C GLY A 122 -7.07 -13.13 -8.12
N GLY A 123 -6.62 -12.49 -7.02
CA GLY A 123 -7.48 -11.91 -5.98
C GLY A 123 -8.23 -12.94 -5.12
N CYS A 124 -7.91 -14.23 -5.24
CA CYS A 124 -8.59 -15.30 -4.51
C CYS A 124 -7.98 -15.51 -3.12
N CYS A 125 -8.70 -15.06 -2.08
CA CYS A 125 -8.32 -15.27 -0.70
C CYS A 125 -9.07 -16.47 -0.10
N SER A 126 -8.43 -17.65 -0.07
CA SER A 126 -8.95 -18.84 0.62
C SER A 126 -8.69 -18.75 2.14
N ASP A 127 -9.34 -19.63 2.92
CA ASP A 127 -9.08 -19.73 4.37
C ASP A 127 -7.62 -20.07 4.65
N ALA A 128 -6.99 -20.90 3.82
CA ALA A 128 -5.57 -21.20 3.93
C ALA A 128 -4.69 -19.94 3.77
N VAL A 129 -5.01 -19.08 2.80
CA VAL A 129 -4.31 -17.80 2.60
C VAL A 129 -4.47 -16.89 3.80
N ARG A 130 -5.72 -16.73 4.29
CA ARG A 130 -6.03 -15.88 5.45
C ARG A 130 -5.28 -16.35 6.71
N GLN A 131 -5.33 -17.64 7.03
CA GLN A 131 -4.67 -18.21 8.18
C GLN A 131 -3.15 -18.05 8.15
N VAL A 132 -2.53 -18.12 6.97
CA VAL A 132 -1.08 -17.90 6.84
C VAL A 132 -0.74 -16.42 6.98
N ALA A 133 -1.55 -15.52 6.42
CA ALA A 133 -1.33 -14.07 6.54
C ALA A 133 -1.49 -13.58 7.99
N GLU A 134 -2.48 -14.11 8.74
CA GLU A 134 -2.73 -13.74 10.15
C GLU A 134 -1.70 -14.30 11.13
N ALA A 135 -0.97 -15.34 10.75
CA ALA A 135 0.02 -15.99 11.61
C ALA A 135 1.42 -15.35 11.56
N ARG A 136 1.57 -14.27 10.79
CA ARG A 136 2.80 -13.49 10.64
C ARG A 136 2.65 -12.16 11.31
#